data_aff152e517ed275a6e20eafb7de77a00
#
_entry.id   aff152e517ed275a6e20eafb7de77a00
#
_cell.length_a   1.000
_cell.length_b   1.000
_cell.length_c   1.000
_cell.angle_alpha   90.00
_cell.angle_beta   90.00
_cell.angle_gamma   90.00
#
_symmetry.space_group_name_H-M   'P 1'
#
loop_
_entity.id
_entity.type
_entity.pdbx_description
1 polymer ?
#
loop_
_entity_poly.entity_id
_entity_poly.type
_entity_poly.pdbx_seq_one_letter_code
_entity_poly.pdbx_strand_id
1 'polypeptide(L)'
;KGRSDGGYAVANFRRVQPELGTMEDLDKITELAEFIKSNSLCGLGQTAPNPVLSTLRYFRDEYVEHIVNKRCPAGVCKALLNYKIDPVKCKGCTLCARTCPAGAISGTVRQPHTIDTAKCVKCGACIEKCKFGAISKG
;
A
#
# COMPACT_ATOMS: atom_id res chain seq x y z
N LYS A 1 -2.56 21.85 -9.46
CA LYS A 1 -2.02 23.03 -8.76
C LYS A 1 -1.27 22.51 -7.55
N GLY A 2 0.06 22.44 -7.65
CA GLY A 2 0.94 21.94 -6.59
C GLY A 2 0.89 22.86 -5.37
N ARG A 3 0.73 22.29 -4.20
CA ARG A 3 0.96 22.99 -2.95
C ARG A 3 2.47 23.13 -2.75
N SER A 4 2.94 24.36 -2.77
CA SER A 4 4.31 24.70 -2.43
C SER A 4 4.42 24.93 -0.92
N ASP A 5 4.30 23.87 -0.13
CA ASP A 5 4.47 23.90 1.32
C ASP A 5 5.84 23.37 1.76
N GLY A 6 6.83 23.50 0.89
CA GLY A 6 8.24 23.21 1.22
C GLY A 6 8.54 21.76 1.61
N GLY A 7 7.67 20.81 1.28
CA GLY A 7 7.89 19.40 1.58
C GLY A 7 7.64 19.00 3.04
N TYR A 8 7.14 19.90 3.89
CA TYR A 8 6.87 19.62 5.31
C TYR A 8 5.48 19.05 5.62
N ALA A 9 4.55 19.08 4.66
CA ALA A 9 3.25 18.47 4.85
C ALA A 9 3.34 16.97 4.63
N VAL A 10 3.50 16.22 5.70
CA VAL A 10 3.23 14.78 5.70
C VAL A 10 1.73 14.59 5.51
N ALA A 11 1.30 14.51 4.27
CA ALA A 11 -0.12 14.46 3.90
C ALA A 11 -0.85 13.23 4.45
N ASN A 12 -0.12 12.17 4.81
CA ASN A 12 -0.68 11.01 5.49
C ASN A 12 0.43 10.03 5.89
N PHE A 13 0.61 9.74 7.17
CA PHE A 13 1.52 8.71 7.70
C PHE A 13 1.16 7.27 7.24
N ARG A 14 0.03 7.08 6.60
CA ARG A 14 -0.47 5.79 6.12
C ARG A 14 -0.48 5.65 4.59
N ARG A 15 0.09 6.62 3.87
CA ARG A 15 0.15 6.59 2.41
C ARG A 15 1.60 6.61 1.97
N VAL A 16 2.13 5.46 1.62
CA VAL A 16 3.31 5.42 0.75
C VAL A 16 2.86 5.97 -0.59
N GLN A 17 3.35 7.14 -0.96
CA GLN A 17 3.08 7.68 -2.29
C GLN A 17 3.75 6.76 -3.32
N PRO A 18 3.12 6.48 -4.48
CA PRO A 18 3.72 5.63 -5.51
C PRO A 18 5.04 6.18 -6.08
N GLU A 19 5.33 7.44 -5.80
CA GLU A 19 6.55 8.17 -6.17
C GLU A 19 7.67 8.04 -5.11
N LEU A 20 7.42 7.42 -3.99
CA LEU A 20 8.42 7.22 -2.93
C LEU A 20 9.35 6.08 -3.29
N GLY A 21 10.30 6.45 -4.06
CA GLY A 21 11.67 6.04 -3.99
C GLY A 21 11.97 4.57 -4.33
N THR A 22 13.19 4.41 -4.58
CA THR A 22 13.92 3.16 -4.75
C THR A 22 14.56 2.77 -3.42
N MET A 23 15.18 1.61 -3.34
CA MET A 23 16.01 1.22 -2.19
C MET A 23 17.17 2.21 -1.98
N GLU A 24 17.70 2.77 -3.06
CA GLU A 24 18.73 3.81 -3.03
C GLU A 24 18.26 5.07 -2.29
N ASP A 25 17.00 5.45 -2.43
CA ASP A 25 16.45 6.61 -1.70
C ASP A 25 16.34 6.33 -0.20
N LEU A 26 16.08 5.09 0.23
CA LEU A 26 16.13 4.71 1.66
C LEU A 26 17.55 4.84 2.22
N ASP A 27 18.54 4.46 1.46
CA ASP A 27 19.94 4.57 1.88
C ASP A 27 20.36 6.05 1.95
N LYS A 28 19.97 6.87 0.98
CA LYS A 28 20.19 8.34 1.02
C LYS A 28 19.50 9.01 2.21
N ILE A 29 18.27 8.59 2.54
CA ILE A 29 17.55 9.10 3.73
C ILE A 29 18.31 8.73 5.00
N THR A 30 18.87 7.52 5.07
CA THR A 30 19.65 7.06 6.21
C THR A 30 20.93 7.89 6.36
N GLU A 31 21.68 8.07 5.28
CA GLU A 31 22.89 8.89 5.26
C GLU A 31 22.62 10.35 5.66
N LEU A 32 21.55 10.95 5.09
CA LEU A 32 21.14 12.30 5.44
C LEU A 32 20.74 12.42 6.90
N ALA A 33 20.01 11.45 7.43
CA ALA A 33 19.58 11.43 8.82
C ALA A 33 20.77 11.34 9.79
N GLU A 34 21.75 10.50 9.50
CA GLU A 34 22.99 10.41 10.28
C GLU A 34 23.85 11.69 10.16
N PHE A 35 23.91 12.27 8.97
CA PHE A 35 24.58 13.56 8.77
C PHE A 35 23.94 14.67 9.60
N ILE A 36 22.61 14.78 9.60
CA ILE A 36 21.89 15.77 10.42
C ILE A 36 22.18 15.55 11.89
N LYS A 37 22.16 14.30 12.36
CA LYS A 37 22.41 13.94 13.74
C LYS A 37 23.81 14.36 14.21
N SER A 38 24.82 14.13 13.37
CA SER A 38 26.22 14.40 13.72
C SER A 38 26.62 15.87 13.57
N ASN A 39 25.94 16.62 12.68
CA ASN A 39 26.31 18.01 12.38
C ASN A 39 25.40 19.06 13.02
N SER A 40 24.32 18.66 13.70
CA SER A 40 23.43 19.60 14.37
C SER A 40 24.06 20.15 15.65
N LEU A 41 23.97 21.47 15.84
CA LEU A 41 24.57 22.20 16.97
C LEU A 41 23.75 22.12 18.27
N CYS A 42 22.51 21.64 18.21
CA CYS A 42 21.65 21.55 19.39
C CYS A 42 21.03 20.15 19.53
N GLY A 43 20.65 19.79 20.76
CA GLY A 43 20.06 18.48 21.06
C GLY A 43 18.77 18.19 20.29
N LEU A 44 17.98 19.20 19.98
CA LEU A 44 16.76 19.03 19.17
C LEU A 44 17.10 18.59 17.75
N GLY A 45 18.06 19.23 17.10
CA GLY A 45 18.53 18.84 15.77
C GLY A 45 19.17 17.46 15.76
N GLN A 46 19.96 17.13 16.79
CA GLN A 46 20.59 15.80 16.93
C GLN A 46 19.58 14.68 17.13
N THR A 47 18.42 14.95 17.72
CA THR A 47 17.37 13.93 17.96
C THR A 47 16.29 13.91 16.90
N ALA A 48 16.14 14.96 16.10
CA ALA A 48 15.12 15.07 15.07
C ALA A 48 15.05 13.88 14.08
N PRO A 49 16.18 13.31 13.58
CA PRO A 49 16.15 12.17 12.67
C PRO A 49 15.90 10.82 13.36
N ASN A 50 15.91 10.73 14.69
CA ASN A 50 15.77 9.45 15.40
C ASN A 50 14.47 8.68 15.05
N PRO A 51 13.28 9.29 14.90
CA PRO A 51 12.08 8.56 14.49
C PRO A 51 12.24 7.89 13.11
N VAL A 52 12.90 8.56 12.17
CA VAL A 52 13.15 8.02 10.83
C VAL A 52 14.15 6.87 10.91
N LEU A 53 15.28 7.07 11.57
CA LEU A 53 16.31 6.03 11.75
C LEU A 53 15.78 4.79 12.48
N SER A 54 14.95 4.98 13.51
CA SER A 54 14.36 3.86 14.23
C SER A 54 13.38 3.09 13.38
N THR A 55 12.51 3.75 12.61
CA THR A 55 11.56 3.06 11.72
C THR A 55 12.30 2.30 10.61
N LEU A 56 13.31 2.89 10.00
CA LEU A 56 14.13 2.23 8.99
C LEU A 56 14.90 1.02 9.56
N ARG A 57 15.33 1.09 10.81
CA ARG A 57 16.03 -0.01 11.47
C ARG A 57 15.11 -1.17 11.82
N TYR A 58 13.95 -0.90 12.41
CA TYR A 58 13.08 -1.94 12.96
C TYR A 58 12.05 -2.46 11.96
N PHE A 59 11.70 -1.69 10.94
CA PHE A 59 10.67 -2.04 9.95
C PHE A 59 11.20 -2.07 8.51
N ARG A 60 12.53 -2.31 8.35
CA ARG A 60 13.16 -2.32 7.03
C ARG A 60 12.47 -3.30 6.08
N ASP A 61 12.07 -4.46 6.56
CA ASP A 61 11.40 -5.48 5.77
C ASP A 61 10.06 -4.98 5.20
N GLU A 62 9.32 -4.18 5.97
CA GLU A 62 8.08 -3.57 5.49
C GLU A 62 8.35 -2.55 4.37
N TYR A 63 9.42 -1.76 4.50
CA TYR A 63 9.83 -0.85 3.42
C TYR A 63 10.21 -1.60 2.15
N VAL A 64 10.99 -2.69 2.28
CA VAL A 64 11.37 -3.55 1.15
C VAL A 64 10.12 -4.13 0.48
N GLU A 65 9.18 -4.67 1.23
CA GLU A 65 7.92 -5.21 0.68
C GLU A 65 7.13 -4.14 -0.09
N HIS A 66 7.07 -2.92 0.41
CA HIS A 66 6.37 -1.82 -0.26
C HIS A 66 7.09 -1.33 -1.51
N ILE A 67 8.42 -1.20 -1.48
CA ILE A 67 9.22 -0.64 -2.55
C ILE A 67 9.48 -1.66 -3.66
N VAL A 68 9.97 -2.85 -3.30
CA VAL A 68 10.39 -3.88 -4.25
C VAL A 68 9.20 -4.71 -4.72
N ASN A 69 8.45 -5.28 -3.77
CA ASN A 69 7.37 -6.21 -4.08
C ASN A 69 6.03 -5.51 -4.33
N LYS A 70 5.96 -4.18 -4.16
CA LYS A 70 4.73 -3.38 -4.32
C LYS A 70 3.55 -4.00 -3.56
N ARG A 71 3.82 -4.58 -2.40
CA ARG A 71 2.88 -5.28 -1.55
C ARG A 71 2.85 -4.67 -0.15
N CYS A 72 1.66 -4.52 0.42
CA CYS A 72 1.48 -4.10 1.80
C CYS A 72 1.18 -5.33 2.67
N PRO A 73 2.10 -5.82 3.51
CA PRO A 73 1.87 -6.98 4.37
C PRO A 73 0.69 -6.80 5.32
N ALA A 74 0.52 -5.58 5.85
CA ALA A 74 -0.60 -5.25 6.73
C ALA A 74 -1.96 -5.09 6.01
N GLY A 75 -1.98 -5.05 4.67
CA GLY A 75 -3.20 -4.91 3.88
C GLY A 75 -3.98 -3.62 4.10
N VAL A 76 -3.29 -2.51 4.47
CA VAL A 76 -3.90 -1.20 4.75
C VAL A 76 -3.63 -0.16 3.68
N CYS A 77 -2.55 -0.31 2.91
CA CYS A 77 -2.17 0.63 1.85
C CYS A 77 -3.03 0.42 0.61
N LYS A 78 -4.12 1.19 0.47
CA LYS A 78 -5.07 1.04 -0.64
C LYS A 78 -4.42 1.06 -2.03
N ALA A 79 -3.34 1.83 -2.22
CA ALA A 79 -2.62 1.89 -3.49
C ALA A 79 -2.00 0.53 -3.89
N LEU A 80 -1.56 -0.25 -2.91
CA LEU A 80 -0.89 -1.53 -3.10
C LEU A 80 -1.83 -2.74 -2.95
N LEU A 81 -3.06 -2.53 -2.49
CA LEU A 81 -4.03 -3.62 -2.38
C LEU A 81 -4.43 -4.13 -3.77
N ASN A 82 -4.35 -5.43 -3.95
CA ASN A 82 -4.92 -6.11 -5.10
C ASN A 82 -5.89 -7.19 -4.60
N TYR A 83 -7.02 -7.28 -5.26
CA TYR A 83 -8.00 -8.33 -4.99
C TYR A 83 -7.94 -9.38 -6.09
N LYS A 84 -7.89 -10.64 -5.68
CA LYS A 84 -7.88 -11.79 -6.61
C LYS A 84 -9.02 -12.73 -6.26
N ILE A 85 -9.63 -13.33 -7.29
CA ILE A 85 -10.62 -14.38 -7.13
C ILE A 85 -9.95 -15.72 -7.40
N ASP A 86 -10.05 -16.61 -6.44
CA ASP A 86 -9.61 -18.00 -6.59
C ASP A 86 -10.63 -18.74 -7.45
N PRO A 87 -10.25 -19.20 -8.66
CA PRO A 87 -11.18 -19.88 -9.57
C PRO A 87 -11.68 -21.22 -9.02
N VAL A 88 -10.91 -21.87 -8.15
CA VAL A 88 -11.30 -23.15 -7.55
C VAL A 88 -12.43 -22.98 -6.54
N LYS A 89 -12.33 -21.92 -5.71
CA LYS A 89 -13.34 -21.61 -4.69
C LYS A 89 -14.55 -20.88 -5.26
N CYS A 90 -14.39 -20.19 -6.38
CA CYS A 90 -15.45 -19.39 -6.98
C CYS A 90 -16.54 -20.28 -7.61
N LYS A 91 -17.77 -20.17 -7.11
CA LYS A 91 -18.94 -20.91 -7.63
C LYS A 91 -19.74 -20.14 -8.69
N GLY A 92 -19.27 -18.96 -9.11
CA GLY A 92 -19.95 -18.18 -10.14
C GLY A 92 -21.32 -17.63 -9.72
N CYS A 93 -21.51 -17.30 -8.44
CA CYS A 93 -22.80 -16.84 -7.91
C CYS A 93 -23.17 -15.40 -8.27
N THR A 94 -22.30 -14.65 -8.95
CA THR A 94 -22.47 -13.25 -9.40
C THR A 94 -22.64 -12.19 -8.31
N LEU A 95 -22.70 -12.57 -7.04
CA LEU A 95 -22.99 -11.63 -5.95
C LEU A 95 -21.94 -10.51 -5.82
N CYS A 96 -20.66 -10.86 -5.96
CA CYS A 96 -19.56 -9.91 -5.96
C CYS A 96 -19.64 -8.92 -7.13
N ALA A 97 -20.03 -9.38 -8.32
CA ALA A 97 -20.19 -8.51 -9.49
C ALA A 97 -21.34 -7.52 -9.32
N ARG A 98 -22.48 -7.95 -8.76
CA ARG A 98 -23.63 -7.09 -8.49
C ARG A 98 -23.35 -6.05 -7.40
N THR A 99 -22.48 -6.37 -6.45
CA THR A 99 -22.15 -5.47 -5.34
C THR A 99 -21.02 -4.50 -5.70
N CYS A 100 -20.30 -4.73 -6.81
CA CYS A 100 -19.15 -3.91 -7.18
C CYS A 100 -19.59 -2.53 -7.72
N PRO A 101 -19.32 -1.41 -6.99
CA PRO A 101 -19.76 -0.08 -7.43
C PRO A 101 -19.03 0.41 -8.68
N ALA A 102 -17.83 -0.13 -8.94
CA ALA A 102 -17.01 0.23 -10.10
C ALA A 102 -17.22 -0.71 -11.30
N GLY A 103 -18.07 -1.74 -11.20
CA GLY A 103 -18.25 -2.72 -12.26
C GLY A 103 -16.96 -3.47 -12.65
N ALA A 104 -16.00 -3.56 -11.72
CA ALA A 104 -14.68 -4.12 -11.98
C ALA A 104 -14.66 -5.66 -11.98
N ILE A 105 -15.79 -6.33 -11.76
CA ILE A 105 -15.86 -7.79 -11.68
C ILE A 105 -16.70 -8.30 -12.83
N SER A 106 -16.11 -9.14 -13.66
CA SER A 106 -16.73 -9.77 -14.80
C SER A 106 -16.75 -11.30 -14.66
N GLY A 107 -17.72 -11.93 -15.28
CA GLY A 107 -17.89 -13.38 -15.30
C GLY A 107 -19.33 -13.77 -15.60
N THR A 108 -19.52 -15.04 -15.98
CA THR A 108 -20.84 -15.61 -16.24
C THR A 108 -21.32 -16.47 -15.07
N VAL A 109 -22.62 -16.69 -14.98
CA VAL A 109 -23.24 -17.54 -13.96
C VAL A 109 -22.64 -18.94 -14.02
N ARG A 110 -22.28 -19.50 -12.86
CA ARG A 110 -21.63 -20.82 -12.70
C ARG A 110 -20.22 -20.93 -13.26
N GLN A 111 -19.62 -19.81 -13.66
CA GLN A 111 -18.22 -19.74 -14.06
C GLN A 111 -17.42 -18.86 -13.08
N PRO A 112 -16.14 -19.12 -12.88
CA PRO A 112 -15.28 -18.26 -12.06
C PRO A 112 -15.29 -16.81 -12.58
N HIS A 113 -15.41 -15.86 -11.66
CA HIS A 113 -15.34 -14.43 -11.98
C HIS A 113 -13.90 -13.94 -11.93
N THR A 114 -13.64 -12.83 -12.61
CA THR A 114 -12.34 -12.15 -12.61
C THR A 114 -12.51 -10.69 -12.17
N ILE A 115 -11.45 -10.14 -11.58
CA ILE A 115 -11.42 -8.73 -11.16
C ILE A 115 -10.49 -7.98 -12.10
N ASP A 116 -11.00 -6.92 -12.73
CA ASP A 116 -10.21 -5.95 -13.48
C ASP A 116 -9.55 -4.99 -12.46
N THR A 117 -8.25 -5.15 -12.25
CA THR A 117 -7.48 -4.35 -11.28
C THR A 117 -7.39 -2.88 -11.67
N ALA A 118 -7.51 -2.55 -12.97
CA ALA A 118 -7.48 -1.16 -13.45
C ALA A 118 -8.78 -0.40 -13.10
N LYS A 119 -9.93 -1.10 -13.11
CA LYS A 119 -11.23 -0.52 -12.75
C LYS A 119 -11.51 -0.61 -11.26
N CYS A 120 -10.80 -1.46 -10.52
CA CYS A 120 -11.08 -1.73 -9.13
C CYS A 120 -10.73 -0.55 -8.22
N VAL A 121 -11.73 0.02 -7.57
CA VAL A 121 -11.55 1.11 -6.56
C VAL A 121 -11.10 0.59 -5.18
N LYS A 122 -10.80 -0.69 -5.08
CA LYS A 122 -10.22 -1.31 -3.89
C LYS A 122 -11.03 -1.13 -2.59
N CYS A 123 -12.35 -1.06 -2.70
CA CYS A 123 -13.27 -0.82 -1.56
C CYS A 123 -13.46 -2.03 -0.63
N GLY A 124 -13.20 -3.25 -1.10
CA GLY A 124 -13.35 -4.47 -0.28
C GLY A 124 -14.75 -5.08 -0.22
N ALA A 125 -15.80 -4.42 -0.71
CA ALA A 125 -17.18 -4.89 -0.63
C ALA A 125 -17.39 -6.31 -1.20
N CYS A 126 -16.63 -6.68 -2.22
CA CYS A 126 -16.71 -8.01 -2.82
C CYS A 126 -16.25 -9.14 -1.87
N ILE A 127 -15.25 -8.88 -1.01
CA ILE A 127 -14.78 -9.87 -0.02
C ILE A 127 -15.87 -10.13 1.01
N GLU A 128 -16.48 -9.07 1.56
CA GLU A 128 -17.54 -9.19 2.57
C GLU A 128 -18.77 -9.96 2.08
N LYS A 129 -19.06 -9.83 0.78
CA LYS A 129 -20.21 -10.50 0.15
C LYS A 129 -19.91 -11.91 -0.36
N CYS A 130 -18.64 -12.30 -0.42
CA CYS A 130 -18.28 -13.63 -0.92
C CYS A 130 -18.48 -14.71 0.13
N LYS A 131 -19.61 -15.42 0.07
CA LYS A 131 -19.94 -16.53 0.97
C LYS A 131 -18.97 -17.73 0.88
N PHE A 132 -18.24 -17.84 -0.20
CA PHE A 132 -17.32 -18.96 -0.46
C PHE A 132 -15.87 -18.66 -0.10
N GLY A 133 -15.58 -17.45 0.39
CA GLY A 133 -14.21 -17.03 0.72
C GLY A 133 -13.27 -17.11 -0.49
N ALA A 134 -13.81 -16.96 -1.70
CA ALA A 134 -13.04 -17.07 -2.94
C ALA A 134 -12.24 -15.81 -3.29
N ILE A 135 -12.39 -14.72 -2.53
CA ILE A 135 -11.74 -13.43 -2.81
C ILE A 135 -10.73 -13.16 -1.70
N SER A 136 -9.48 -12.96 -2.10
CA SER A 136 -8.37 -12.65 -1.19
C SER A 136 -7.73 -11.30 -1.51
N LYS A 137 -7.11 -10.71 -0.49
CA LYS A 137 -6.19 -9.57 -0.63
C LYS A 137 -4.81 -10.12 -0.99
N GLY A 138 -4.18 -9.57 -2.01
CA GLY A 138 -2.82 -9.90 -2.44
C GLY A 138 -1.94 -8.66 -2.48
#